data_6753b7f704ef5e435c6daf1b27d128b4
#
_entry.id   6753b7f704ef5e435c6daf1b27d128b4
#
_cell.length_a   1.000
_cell.length_b   1.000
_cell.length_c   1.000
_cell.angle_alpha   90.00
_cell.angle_beta   90.00
_cell.angle_gamma   90.00
#
_symmetry.space_group_name_H-M   'P 1'
#
loop_
_entity.id
_entity.type
_entity.pdbx_description
1 polymer ?
#
loop_
_entity_poly.entity_id
_entity_poly.type
_entity_poly.pdbx_seq_one_letter_code
_entity_poly.pdbx_strand_id
1 'polypeptide(L)'
;MRIFGITLPDGKQIQYSMTVLYGIGLSRAQQICADAGVNPVTQTENLTEAEEKKLRDIIEELQLEGDLKREVSQNIKRLIDIDSYRGGRHSRKLPSRGQRSKTNSRTRRGNRRMTMGSGRK
;
A
#
# COMPACT_ATOMS: atom_id res chain seq x y z
N MET A 1 11.94 15.39 -4.08
CA MET A 1 11.58 14.42 -5.15
C MET A 1 10.05 14.19 -5.20
N ARG A 2 9.43 14.14 -6.42
CA ARG A 2 7.97 13.91 -6.59
C ARG A 2 7.72 12.82 -7.62
N ILE A 3 6.91 11.80 -7.27
CA ILE A 3 6.58 10.64 -8.13
C ILE A 3 5.06 10.40 -8.07
N PHE A 4 4.41 10.16 -9.22
CA PHE A 4 2.95 10.00 -9.34
C PHE A 4 2.13 11.12 -8.64
N GLY A 5 2.66 12.34 -8.65
CA GLY A 5 2.02 13.48 -7.98
C GLY A 5 2.19 13.50 -6.45
N ILE A 6 2.83 12.51 -5.86
CA ILE A 6 3.09 12.40 -4.42
C ILE A 6 4.50 12.92 -4.13
N THR A 7 4.62 13.85 -3.21
CA THR A 7 5.92 14.33 -2.73
C THR A 7 6.45 13.36 -1.70
N LEU A 8 7.65 12.83 -1.95
CA LEU A 8 8.35 11.98 -0.99
C LEU A 8 8.83 12.84 0.19
N PRO A 9 8.77 12.33 1.42
CA PRO A 9 9.23 13.05 2.59
C PRO A 9 10.75 13.26 2.53
N ASP A 10 11.16 14.50 2.70
CA ASP A 10 12.54 14.91 2.82
C ASP A 10 13.14 14.50 4.18
N GLY A 11 14.44 14.43 4.31
CA GLY A 11 15.12 14.05 5.55
C GLY A 11 15.02 12.58 5.95
N LYS A 12 14.37 11.73 5.15
CA LYS A 12 14.35 10.27 5.34
C LYS A 12 15.24 9.56 4.34
N GLN A 13 15.71 8.36 4.72
CA GLN A 13 16.41 7.48 3.77
C GLN A 13 15.47 7.11 2.62
N ILE A 14 16.00 7.04 1.40
CA ILE A 14 15.20 6.82 0.19
C ILE A 14 14.39 5.52 0.25
N GLN A 15 14.92 4.44 0.84
CA GLN A 15 14.19 3.18 1.02
C GLN A 15 12.90 3.34 1.85
N TYR A 16 12.88 4.23 2.83
CA TYR A 16 11.69 4.51 3.64
C TYR A 16 10.79 5.57 3.00
N SER A 17 11.37 6.56 2.33
CA SER A 17 10.61 7.58 1.63
C SER A 17 9.73 6.99 0.54
N MET A 18 10.23 6.01 -0.23
CA MET A 18 9.47 5.32 -1.26
C MET A 18 8.29 4.49 -0.73
N THR A 19 8.31 4.06 0.54
CA THR A 19 7.18 3.31 1.12
C THR A 19 5.90 4.12 1.29
N VAL A 20 5.95 5.43 1.08
CA VAL A 20 4.76 6.29 1.03
C VAL A 20 3.90 5.96 -0.20
N LEU A 21 4.52 5.48 -1.28
CA LEU A 21 3.81 5.08 -2.49
C LEU A 21 3.06 3.77 -2.28
N TYR A 22 1.77 3.77 -2.56
CA TYR A 22 0.95 2.56 -2.43
C TYR A 22 1.38 1.49 -3.44
N GLY A 23 1.82 0.37 -2.93
CA GLY A 23 2.37 -0.75 -3.70
C GLY A 23 3.87 -0.94 -3.55
N ILE A 24 4.58 0.00 -2.90
CA ILE A 24 5.99 -0.14 -2.56
C ILE A 24 6.13 -0.39 -1.06
N GLY A 25 6.56 -1.58 -0.69
CA GLY A 25 7.01 -1.91 0.65
C GLY A 25 8.54 -1.80 0.76
N LEU A 26 9.08 -1.99 1.97
CA LEU A 26 10.53 -1.87 2.22
C LEU A 26 11.37 -2.79 1.31
N SER A 27 10.98 -4.06 1.15
CA SER A 27 11.71 -5.00 0.30
C SER A 27 11.75 -4.56 -1.16
N ARG A 28 10.61 -4.09 -1.70
CA ARG A 28 10.55 -3.58 -3.07
C ARG A 28 11.35 -2.28 -3.23
N ALA A 29 11.31 -1.40 -2.23
CA ALA A 29 12.11 -0.18 -2.20
C ALA A 29 13.63 -0.48 -2.25
N GLN A 30 14.09 -1.46 -1.48
CA GLN A 30 15.48 -1.89 -1.50
C GLN A 30 15.89 -2.48 -2.85
N GLN A 31 15.01 -3.27 -3.47
CA GLN A 31 15.26 -3.81 -4.81
C GLN A 31 15.34 -2.70 -5.85
N ILE A 32 14.42 -1.74 -5.86
CA ILE A 32 14.45 -0.58 -6.76
C ILE A 32 15.76 0.21 -6.58
N CYS A 33 16.21 0.43 -5.34
CA CYS A 33 17.50 1.07 -5.08
C CYS A 33 18.67 0.28 -5.66
N ALA A 34 18.66 -1.05 -5.53
CA ALA A 34 19.70 -1.91 -6.09
C ALA A 34 19.72 -1.85 -7.63
N ASP A 35 18.55 -1.92 -8.26
CA ASP A 35 18.39 -1.87 -9.72
C ASP A 35 18.81 -0.50 -10.29
N ALA A 36 18.55 0.59 -9.55
CA ALA A 36 18.99 1.93 -9.90
C ALA A 36 20.48 2.20 -9.61
N GLY A 37 21.14 1.32 -8.83
CA GLY A 37 22.51 1.54 -8.35
C GLY A 37 22.64 2.64 -7.31
N VAL A 38 21.58 2.91 -6.54
CA VAL A 38 21.52 3.96 -5.51
C VAL A 38 21.64 3.33 -4.12
N ASN A 39 22.42 3.95 -3.24
CA ASN A 39 22.53 3.48 -1.85
C ASN A 39 21.20 3.71 -1.10
N PRO A 40 20.53 2.65 -0.57
CA PRO A 40 19.22 2.76 0.09
C PRO A 40 19.23 3.63 1.36
N VAL A 41 20.39 3.86 1.96
CA VAL A 41 20.55 4.68 3.18
C VAL A 41 20.67 6.16 2.86
N THR A 42 20.93 6.55 1.60
CA THR A 42 21.02 7.95 1.19
C THR A 42 19.72 8.69 1.52
N GLN A 43 19.83 9.89 2.07
CA GLN A 43 18.68 10.76 2.31
C GLN A 43 18.10 11.28 1.00
N THR A 44 16.79 11.45 0.95
CA THR A 44 16.07 11.92 -0.25
C THR A 44 16.58 13.27 -0.75
N GLU A 45 17.06 14.13 0.15
CA GLU A 45 17.61 15.44 -0.17
C GLU A 45 19.00 15.40 -0.85
N ASN A 46 19.77 14.35 -0.59
CA ASN A 46 21.14 14.18 -1.06
C ASN A 46 21.23 13.40 -2.38
N LEU A 47 20.10 13.08 -2.99
CA LEU A 47 20.06 12.40 -4.28
C LEU A 47 20.47 13.37 -5.40
N THR A 48 21.24 12.85 -6.34
CA THR A 48 21.56 13.57 -7.57
C THR A 48 20.38 13.49 -8.56
N GLU A 49 20.21 14.46 -9.43
CA GLU A 49 19.14 14.46 -10.45
C GLU A 49 19.20 13.22 -11.36
N ALA A 50 20.40 12.70 -11.62
CA ALA A 50 20.59 11.49 -12.41
C ALA A 50 20.07 10.24 -11.68
N GLU A 51 20.28 10.15 -10.37
CA GLU A 51 19.76 9.07 -9.53
C GLU A 51 18.24 9.18 -9.39
N GLU A 52 17.71 10.38 -9.17
CA GLU A 52 16.26 10.62 -9.14
C GLU A 52 15.58 10.17 -10.43
N LYS A 53 16.17 10.46 -11.58
CA LYS A 53 15.64 10.06 -12.88
C LYS A 53 15.60 8.55 -13.01
N LYS A 54 16.69 7.84 -12.69
CA LYS A 54 16.74 6.37 -12.74
C LYS A 54 15.69 5.72 -11.83
N LEU A 55 15.56 6.22 -10.60
CA LEU A 55 14.54 5.74 -9.67
C LEU A 55 13.13 5.94 -10.22
N ARG A 56 12.87 7.11 -10.82
CA ARG A 56 11.57 7.43 -11.42
C ARG A 56 11.25 6.51 -12.59
N ASP A 57 12.19 6.31 -13.51
CA ASP A 57 12.01 5.46 -14.67
C ASP A 57 11.63 4.01 -14.27
N ILE A 58 12.34 3.44 -13.29
CA ILE A 58 12.03 2.10 -12.76
C ILE A 58 10.67 2.06 -12.05
N ILE A 59 10.33 3.11 -11.29
CA ILE A 59 9.07 3.15 -10.54
C ILE A 59 7.88 3.33 -11.50
N GLU A 60 8.02 4.07 -12.60
CA GLU A 60 6.99 4.29 -13.61
C GLU A 60 6.62 3.02 -14.39
N GLU A 61 7.54 2.05 -14.50
CA GLU A 61 7.24 0.73 -15.07
C GLU A 61 6.33 -0.14 -14.19
N LEU A 62 6.20 0.20 -12.92
CA LEU A 62 5.43 -0.58 -11.95
C LEU A 62 3.97 -0.11 -11.87
N GLN A 63 3.06 -1.05 -11.72
CA GLN A 63 1.68 -0.73 -11.39
C GLN A 63 1.57 -0.31 -9.91
N LEU A 64 1.33 0.97 -9.70
CA LEU A 64 1.32 1.58 -8.36
C LEU A 64 0.10 2.50 -8.20
N GLU A 65 -0.10 2.96 -6.98
CA GLU A 65 -1.09 3.98 -6.61
C GLU A 65 -2.49 3.74 -7.19
N GLY A 66 -2.94 4.58 -8.10
CA GLY A 66 -4.29 4.54 -8.67
C GLY A 66 -4.58 3.27 -9.46
N ASP A 67 -3.62 2.81 -10.27
CA ASP A 67 -3.78 1.64 -11.11
C ASP A 67 -3.82 0.35 -10.29
N LEU A 68 -2.95 0.22 -9.29
CA LEU A 68 -2.97 -0.90 -8.36
C LEU A 68 -4.26 -0.92 -7.52
N LYS A 69 -4.71 0.24 -7.04
CA LYS A 69 -5.99 0.35 -6.30
C LYS A 69 -7.17 -0.07 -7.17
N ARG A 70 -7.16 0.33 -8.44
CA ARG A 70 -8.19 -0.04 -9.43
C ARG A 70 -8.17 -1.53 -9.70
N GLU A 71 -6.99 -2.11 -9.93
CA GLU A 71 -6.84 -3.55 -10.15
C GLU A 71 -7.33 -4.36 -8.95
N VAL A 72 -6.91 -4.02 -7.74
CA VAL A 72 -7.38 -4.70 -6.52
C VAL A 72 -8.91 -4.61 -6.38
N SER A 73 -9.49 -3.43 -6.65
CA SER A 73 -10.94 -3.23 -6.59
C SER A 73 -11.68 -4.06 -7.63
N GLN A 74 -11.16 -4.12 -8.86
CA GLN A 74 -11.72 -4.94 -9.94
C GLN A 74 -11.64 -6.43 -9.62
N ASN A 75 -10.52 -6.90 -9.06
CA ASN A 75 -10.35 -8.29 -8.64
C ASN A 75 -11.34 -8.69 -7.54
N ILE A 76 -11.58 -7.81 -6.57
CA ILE A 76 -12.59 -8.04 -5.52
C ILE A 76 -14.01 -8.03 -6.13
N LYS A 77 -14.31 -7.07 -7.00
CA LYS A 77 -15.61 -6.99 -7.67
C LYS A 77 -15.88 -8.26 -8.48
N ARG A 78 -14.92 -8.72 -9.26
CA ARG A 78 -15.03 -9.98 -10.01
C ARG A 78 -15.38 -11.17 -9.11
N LEU A 79 -14.75 -11.30 -7.94
CA LEU A 79 -15.07 -12.37 -6.99
C LEU A 79 -16.49 -12.26 -6.44
N ILE A 80 -17.03 -11.06 -6.29
CA ILE A 80 -18.40 -10.81 -5.85
C ILE A 80 -19.38 -11.16 -6.98
N ASP A 81 -19.09 -10.71 -8.21
CA ASP A 81 -19.96 -10.89 -9.38
C ASP A 81 -20.15 -12.38 -9.75
N ILE A 82 -19.11 -13.22 -9.55
CA ILE A 82 -19.21 -14.67 -9.73
C ILE A 82 -19.79 -15.41 -8.52
N ASP A 83 -20.29 -14.68 -7.52
CA ASP A 83 -20.89 -15.20 -6.27
C ASP A 83 -20.03 -16.25 -5.54
N SER A 84 -18.71 -16.06 -5.55
CA SER A 84 -17.79 -16.95 -4.86
C SER A 84 -17.87 -16.77 -3.33
N TYR A 85 -17.56 -17.82 -2.57
CA TYR A 85 -17.47 -17.73 -1.11
C TYR A 85 -16.57 -16.58 -0.65
N ARG A 86 -15.41 -16.39 -1.29
CA ARG A 86 -14.49 -15.29 -1.00
C ARG A 86 -15.13 -13.93 -1.31
N GLY A 87 -15.87 -13.82 -2.42
CA GLY A 87 -16.60 -12.60 -2.79
C GLY A 87 -17.67 -12.25 -1.75
N GLY A 88 -18.47 -13.21 -1.30
CA GLY A 88 -19.43 -13.01 -0.23
C GLY A 88 -18.79 -12.58 1.10
N ARG A 89 -17.58 -13.06 1.42
CA ARG A 89 -16.81 -12.60 2.60
C ARG A 89 -16.34 -11.16 2.42
N HIS A 90 -15.85 -10.77 1.23
CA HIS A 90 -15.45 -9.40 0.93
C HIS A 90 -16.62 -8.42 1.00
N SER A 91 -17.78 -8.78 0.42
CA SER A 91 -19.02 -7.97 0.48
C SER A 91 -19.43 -7.67 1.91
N ARG A 92 -19.37 -8.67 2.80
CA ARG A 92 -19.70 -8.54 4.23
C ARG A 92 -18.56 -7.92 5.07
N LYS A 93 -17.43 -7.53 4.47
CA LYS A 93 -16.23 -7.02 5.16
C LYS A 93 -15.69 -8.00 6.22
N LEU A 94 -15.80 -9.30 5.95
CA LEU A 94 -15.33 -10.36 6.84
C LEU A 94 -14.00 -10.95 6.33
N PRO A 95 -13.19 -11.57 7.21
CA PRO A 95 -11.99 -12.28 6.79
C PRO A 95 -12.32 -13.39 5.79
N SER A 96 -11.53 -13.50 4.72
CA SER A 96 -11.75 -14.47 3.63
C SER A 96 -10.86 -15.72 3.72
N ARG A 97 -9.94 -15.77 4.71
CA ARG A 97 -8.98 -16.87 4.89
C ARG A 97 -9.22 -17.70 6.14
N GLY A 98 -10.46 -17.80 6.61
CA GLY A 98 -10.84 -18.65 7.76
C GLY A 98 -10.43 -18.12 9.14
N GLN A 99 -9.99 -16.86 9.25
CA GLN A 99 -9.67 -16.29 10.56
C GLN A 99 -10.90 -16.21 11.44
N ARG A 100 -10.68 -16.39 12.74
CA ARG A 100 -11.71 -16.33 13.77
C ARG A 100 -12.29 -14.91 13.87
N SER A 101 -13.61 -14.80 13.90
CA SER A 101 -14.32 -13.51 13.99
C SER A 101 -15.04 -13.30 15.33
N LYS A 102 -15.03 -14.30 16.22
CA LYS A 102 -15.67 -14.21 17.54
C LYS A 102 -14.93 -13.27 18.49
N THR A 103 -13.60 -13.25 18.44
CA THR A 103 -12.73 -12.45 19.29
C THR A 103 -11.79 -11.62 18.42
N ASN A 104 -11.43 -10.43 18.88
CA ASN A 104 -10.45 -9.54 18.23
C ASN A 104 -10.68 -9.33 16.71
N SER A 105 -11.92 -9.23 16.26
CA SER A 105 -12.25 -9.07 14.83
C SER A 105 -12.10 -7.62 14.32
N ARG A 106 -11.48 -6.72 15.08
CA ARG A 106 -11.43 -5.29 14.81
C ARG A 106 -10.52 -4.93 13.64
N THR A 107 -9.45 -5.68 13.43
CA THR A 107 -8.52 -5.44 12.32
C THR A 107 -9.24 -5.38 10.97
N ARG A 108 -10.21 -6.25 10.72
CA ARG A 108 -10.96 -6.30 9.46
C ARG A 108 -12.22 -5.41 9.47
N ARG A 109 -12.91 -5.32 10.60
CA ARG A 109 -14.15 -4.53 10.77
C ARG A 109 -13.89 -3.06 11.08
N GLY A 110 -12.68 -2.70 11.43
CA GLY A 110 -12.33 -1.38 11.94
C GLY A 110 -12.50 -1.28 13.46
N ASN A 111 -11.87 -0.28 14.05
CA ASN A 111 -11.81 -0.10 15.51
C ASN A 111 -13.06 0.54 16.12
N ARG A 112 -14.14 0.69 15.35
CA ARG A 112 -15.39 1.31 15.82
C ARG A 112 -16.08 0.40 16.84
N ARG A 113 -16.26 0.89 18.07
CA ARG A 113 -17.08 0.21 19.09
C ARG A 113 -18.56 0.34 18.71
N MET A 114 -19.24 -0.80 18.56
CA MET A 114 -20.68 -0.86 18.33
C MET A 114 -21.35 -1.52 19.53
N THR A 115 -21.10 -1.04 20.74
CA THR A 115 -21.78 -1.48 21.96
C THR A 115 -22.81 -0.44 22.40
N MET A 116 -23.99 -0.88 22.82
CA MET A 116 -24.96 0.02 23.43
C MET A 116 -24.33 0.75 24.60
N GLY A 117 -24.36 2.10 24.58
CA GLY A 117 -23.80 2.96 25.62
C GLY A 117 -22.39 3.52 25.33
N SER A 118 -21.66 3.08 24.29
CA SER A 118 -20.32 3.63 23.97
C SER A 118 -20.33 4.96 23.18
N GLY A 119 -21.48 5.56 22.96
CA GLY A 119 -21.66 6.79 22.16
C GLY A 119 -22.13 8.01 22.96
N ARG A 120 -22.27 7.91 24.28
CA ARG A 120 -22.60 9.07 25.12
C ARG A 120 -21.33 9.61 25.78
N LYS A 121 -20.75 10.61 25.20
CA LYS A 121 -20.05 11.72 25.84
C LYS A 121 -20.63 13.00 25.28
#